data_98c32e0fcefc2e1f6901efa9d8d6f5bc
#
_entry.id   98c32e0fcefc2e1f6901efa9d8d6f5bc
#
_cell.length_a   1.000
_cell.length_b   1.000
_cell.length_c   1.000
_cell.angle_alpha   90.00
_cell.angle_beta   90.00
_cell.angle_gamma   90.00
#
_symmetry.space_group_name_H-M   'P 1'
#
loop_
_entity.id
_entity.type
_entity.pdbx_description
1 polymer ?
#
loop_
_entity_poly.entity_id
_entity_poly.type
_entity_poly.pdbx_seq_one_letter_code
_entity_poly.pdbx_strand_id
1 'polypeptide(L)'
;DLSKYVAPGYSYNKEEAAKLFKEGLAEAGLSDLKLTITADSDSPVSKAAVDYIKETWEKALPGLTVEEKFVTFKQRLEDTKNQNFDVALVLWGGDYPEGSTFYGLFTSNSAYNYGKANSSTYDAAYEKALSTDALDPTAAANDYKTAEKALYDEAMYNPIYFRFTKGLQNPSIKGLVRNSTGLDVDFTYAYKDK
;
A
#
# COMPACT_ATOMS: atom_id res chain seq x y z
N ASP A 1 9.16 -1.29 -18.91
CA ASP A 1 7.80 -0.87 -18.55
C ASP A 1 7.02 -2.05 -17.99
N LEU A 2 6.86 -2.10 -16.65
CA LEU A 2 6.16 -3.17 -15.94
C LEU A 2 4.65 -2.99 -15.92
N SER A 3 4.10 -1.85 -16.37
CA SER A 3 2.66 -1.59 -16.33
C SER A 3 1.83 -2.64 -17.09
N LYS A 4 2.38 -3.25 -18.13
CA LYS A 4 1.74 -4.33 -18.90
C LYS A 4 1.59 -5.66 -18.14
N TYR A 5 2.30 -5.80 -17.01
CA TYR A 5 2.24 -7.01 -16.17
C TYR A 5 1.36 -6.85 -14.93
N VAL A 6 0.76 -5.68 -14.72
CA VAL A 6 -0.12 -5.44 -13.58
C VAL A 6 -1.32 -6.39 -13.62
N ALA A 7 -1.63 -7.01 -12.49
CA ALA A 7 -2.80 -7.86 -12.37
C ALA A 7 -4.10 -7.03 -12.49
N PRO A 8 -5.12 -7.52 -13.20
CA PRO A 8 -6.43 -6.88 -13.19
C PRO A 8 -7.08 -7.03 -11.81
N GLY A 9 -7.87 -6.05 -11.40
CA GLY A 9 -8.70 -6.23 -10.21
C GLY A 9 -9.02 -4.96 -9.44
N TYR A 10 -8.09 -4.03 -9.31
CA TYR A 10 -8.28 -2.80 -8.53
C TYR A 10 -9.03 -1.72 -9.33
N SER A 11 -10.18 -2.07 -9.90
CA SER A 11 -11.05 -1.12 -10.58
C SER A 11 -12.16 -0.65 -9.64
N TYR A 12 -12.47 0.65 -9.69
CA TYR A 12 -13.59 1.20 -8.92
C TYR A 12 -14.92 0.62 -9.42
N ASN A 13 -15.64 -0.06 -8.54
CA ASN A 13 -16.98 -0.58 -8.80
C ASN A 13 -17.83 -0.50 -7.54
N LYS A 14 -18.58 0.60 -7.41
CA LYS A 14 -19.39 0.92 -6.23
C LYS A 14 -20.53 -0.09 -6.03
N GLU A 15 -21.16 -0.53 -7.11
CA GLU A 15 -22.30 -1.44 -7.06
C GLU A 15 -21.86 -2.81 -6.57
N GLU A 16 -20.75 -3.33 -7.09
CA GLU A 16 -20.20 -4.60 -6.65
C GLU A 16 -19.68 -4.53 -5.20
N ALA A 17 -19.03 -3.43 -4.83
CA ALA A 17 -18.60 -3.21 -3.45
C ALA A 17 -19.78 -3.24 -2.46
N ALA A 18 -20.89 -2.57 -2.78
CA ALA A 18 -22.08 -2.56 -1.93
C ALA A 18 -22.73 -3.95 -1.84
N LYS A 19 -22.75 -4.70 -2.94
CA LYS A 19 -23.24 -6.08 -2.96
C LYS A 19 -22.39 -6.99 -2.07
N LEU A 20 -21.06 -7.00 -2.28
CA LEU A 20 -20.12 -7.82 -1.50
C LEU A 20 -20.15 -7.46 -0.01
N PHE A 21 -20.25 -6.18 0.32
CA PHE A 21 -20.37 -5.74 1.71
C PHE A 21 -21.65 -6.29 2.37
N LYS A 22 -22.78 -6.22 1.68
CA LYS A 22 -24.05 -6.78 2.18
C LYS A 22 -23.98 -8.30 2.35
N GLU A 23 -23.37 -9.00 1.42
CA GLU A 23 -23.16 -10.45 1.49
C GLU A 23 -22.27 -10.79 2.69
N GLY A 24 -21.15 -10.07 2.88
CA GLY A 24 -20.24 -10.26 4.01
C GLY A 24 -20.89 -9.99 5.37
N LEU A 25 -21.74 -8.95 5.49
CA LEU A 25 -22.52 -8.73 6.71
C LEU A 25 -23.45 -9.91 6.99
N ALA A 26 -24.14 -10.42 5.98
CA ALA A 26 -25.05 -11.55 6.14
C ALA A 26 -24.31 -12.84 6.54
N GLU A 27 -23.17 -13.13 5.95
CA GLU A 27 -22.29 -14.27 6.28
C GLU A 27 -21.77 -14.17 7.72
N ALA A 28 -21.44 -12.96 8.17
CA ALA A 28 -20.99 -12.69 9.54
C ALA A 28 -22.13 -12.66 10.57
N GLY A 29 -23.40 -12.69 10.12
CA GLY A 29 -24.57 -12.55 11.01
C GLY A 29 -24.74 -11.16 11.60
N LEU A 30 -24.22 -10.13 10.89
CA LEU A 30 -24.26 -8.73 11.32
C LEU A 30 -25.29 -7.94 10.52
N SER A 31 -25.90 -6.92 11.15
CA SER A 31 -26.75 -5.91 10.48
C SER A 31 -25.97 -4.67 10.07
N ASP A 32 -24.91 -4.39 10.77
CA ASP A 32 -24.04 -3.22 10.60
C ASP A 32 -22.62 -3.56 11.04
N LEU A 33 -21.67 -2.74 10.58
CA LEU A 33 -20.25 -2.84 10.92
C LEU A 33 -19.72 -1.47 11.32
N LYS A 34 -19.03 -1.42 12.43
CA LYS A 34 -18.24 -0.27 12.85
C LYS A 34 -16.78 -0.64 12.80
N LEU A 35 -15.97 0.15 12.10
CA LEU A 35 -14.53 -0.03 12.05
C LEU A 35 -13.78 1.30 12.23
N THR A 36 -12.54 1.20 12.66
CA THR A 36 -11.65 2.34 12.89
C THR A 36 -10.52 2.34 11.87
N ILE A 37 -10.31 3.47 11.18
CA ILE A 37 -9.13 3.69 10.33
C ILE A 37 -8.06 4.43 11.13
N THR A 38 -6.94 3.77 11.37
CA THR A 38 -5.78 4.34 12.05
C THR A 38 -4.80 4.94 11.04
N ALA A 39 -4.38 6.20 11.25
CA ALA A 39 -3.46 6.91 10.38
C ALA A 39 -2.54 7.87 11.16
N ASP A 40 -1.51 8.39 10.46
CA ASP A 40 -0.54 9.32 11.06
C ASP A 40 -1.13 10.72 11.24
N SER A 41 -1.10 11.24 12.48
CA SER A 41 -1.57 12.58 12.83
C SER A 41 -0.72 13.69 12.21
N ASP A 42 0.55 13.41 11.91
CA ASP A 42 1.51 14.39 11.41
C ASP A 42 1.46 14.56 9.88
N SER A 43 0.57 13.83 9.22
CA SER A 43 0.42 13.82 7.77
C SER A 43 -0.92 14.41 7.33
N PRO A 44 -0.96 15.66 6.86
CA PRO A 44 -2.20 16.23 6.30
C PRO A 44 -2.78 15.43 5.13
N VAL A 45 -1.90 14.77 4.35
CA VAL A 45 -2.31 13.93 3.23
C VAL A 45 -3.01 12.66 3.73
N SER A 46 -2.47 12.02 4.78
CA SER A 46 -3.11 10.85 5.39
C SER A 46 -4.47 11.22 5.98
N LYS A 47 -4.58 12.38 6.63
CA LYS A 47 -5.85 12.87 7.14
C LYS A 47 -6.88 13.04 6.01
N ALA A 48 -6.53 13.77 4.97
CA ALA A 48 -7.43 13.98 3.83
C ALA A 48 -7.84 12.66 3.15
N ALA A 49 -6.93 11.69 3.08
CA ALA A 49 -7.24 10.37 2.53
C ALA A 49 -8.24 9.61 3.41
N VAL A 50 -8.08 9.62 4.73
CA VAL A 50 -9.00 8.96 5.66
C VAL A 50 -10.37 9.64 5.65
N ASP A 51 -10.43 10.99 5.69
CA ASP A 51 -11.68 11.76 5.58
C ASP A 51 -12.45 11.37 4.29
N TYR A 52 -11.72 11.27 3.16
CA TYR A 52 -12.31 10.88 1.87
C TYR A 52 -12.79 9.43 1.84
N ILE A 53 -12.01 8.50 2.40
CA ILE A 53 -12.39 7.09 2.50
C ILE A 53 -13.65 6.95 3.35
N LYS A 54 -13.68 7.57 4.52
CA LYS A 54 -14.84 7.57 5.40
C LYS A 54 -16.10 8.04 4.69
N GLU A 55 -16.06 9.24 4.10
CA GLU A 55 -17.21 9.81 3.40
C GLU A 55 -17.68 8.89 2.26
N THR A 56 -16.74 8.39 1.48
CA THR A 56 -17.04 7.55 0.30
C THR A 56 -17.62 6.20 0.71
N TRP A 57 -17.02 5.55 1.72
CA TRP A 57 -17.46 4.23 2.16
C TRP A 57 -18.80 4.27 2.88
N GLU A 58 -19.01 5.18 3.82
CA GLU A 58 -20.29 5.32 4.52
C GLU A 58 -21.44 5.63 3.55
N LYS A 59 -21.16 6.42 2.50
CA LYS A 59 -22.14 6.72 1.44
C LYS A 59 -22.43 5.54 0.50
N ALA A 60 -21.41 4.68 0.27
CA ALA A 60 -21.51 3.58 -0.68
C ALA A 60 -21.99 2.28 -0.03
N LEU A 61 -21.74 2.07 1.26
CA LEU A 61 -21.90 0.81 2.00
C LEU A 61 -22.89 1.00 3.16
N PRO A 62 -24.20 0.87 2.91
CA PRO A 62 -25.21 1.02 3.95
C PRO A 62 -24.98 0.04 5.10
N GLY A 63 -24.96 0.53 6.33
CA GLY A 63 -24.65 -0.25 7.54
C GLY A 63 -23.17 -0.16 7.96
N LEU A 64 -22.31 0.54 7.20
CA LEU A 64 -20.94 0.82 7.63
C LEU A 64 -20.87 2.14 8.38
N THR A 65 -20.15 2.12 9.52
CA THR A 65 -19.71 3.32 10.25
C THR A 65 -18.20 3.30 10.37
N VAL A 66 -17.54 4.38 9.96
CA VAL A 66 -16.08 4.52 10.02
C VAL A 66 -15.69 5.51 11.10
N GLU A 67 -14.86 5.08 12.05
CA GLU A 67 -14.20 5.96 13.00
C GLU A 67 -12.78 6.28 12.54
N GLU A 68 -12.33 7.49 12.82
CA GLU A 68 -10.99 7.96 12.50
C GLU A 68 -10.13 7.98 13.75
N LYS A 69 -8.95 7.36 13.70
CA LYS A 69 -7.97 7.36 14.78
C LYS A 69 -6.64 7.91 14.26
N PHE A 70 -6.34 9.15 14.65
CA PHE A 70 -5.07 9.79 14.28
C PHE A 70 -4.10 9.72 15.46
N VAL A 71 -2.96 9.09 15.25
CA VAL A 71 -1.90 8.90 16.25
C VAL A 71 -0.55 9.31 15.68
N THR A 72 0.47 9.45 16.52
CA THR A 72 1.83 9.71 16.03
C THR A 72 2.33 8.54 15.17
N PHE A 73 3.26 8.82 14.25
CA PHE A 73 3.89 7.78 13.43
C PHE A 73 4.42 6.61 14.28
N LYS A 74 5.09 6.92 15.41
CA LYS A 74 5.60 5.89 16.33
C LYS A 74 4.48 5.02 16.90
N GLN A 75 3.39 5.65 17.36
CA GLN A 75 2.25 4.91 17.90
C GLN A 75 1.56 4.05 16.84
N ARG A 76 1.40 4.56 15.61
CA ARG A 76 0.86 3.76 14.52
C ARG A 76 1.72 2.54 14.22
N LEU A 77 3.06 2.69 14.21
CA LEU A 77 3.96 1.54 14.04
C LEU A 77 3.79 0.50 15.14
N GLU A 78 3.64 0.93 16.39
CA GLU A 78 3.38 0.02 17.51
C GLU A 78 2.02 -0.65 17.38
N ASP A 79 0.95 0.11 17.08
CA ASP A 79 -0.39 -0.42 16.89
C ASP A 79 -0.44 -1.45 15.75
N THR A 80 0.21 -1.16 14.60
CA THR A 80 0.22 -2.10 13.47
C THR A 80 1.03 -3.35 13.76
N LYS A 81 2.18 -3.26 14.41
CA LYS A 81 2.99 -4.43 14.81
C LYS A 81 2.26 -5.33 15.80
N ASN A 82 1.51 -4.73 16.72
CA ASN A 82 0.75 -5.44 17.74
C ASN A 82 -0.67 -5.84 17.28
N GLN A 83 -1.02 -5.56 16.01
CA GLN A 83 -2.35 -5.81 15.43
C GLN A 83 -3.50 -5.13 16.18
N ASN A 84 -3.23 -3.96 16.75
CA ASN A 84 -4.21 -3.13 17.47
C ASN A 84 -4.84 -2.12 16.51
N PHE A 85 -5.47 -2.59 15.45
CA PHE A 85 -6.18 -1.80 14.45
C PHE A 85 -7.21 -2.64 13.70
N ASP A 86 -8.26 -2.03 13.19
CA ASP A 86 -9.18 -2.66 12.24
C ASP A 86 -8.66 -2.42 10.81
N VAL A 87 -8.43 -1.15 10.46
CA VAL A 87 -7.81 -0.72 9.21
C VAL A 87 -6.69 0.27 9.52
N ALA A 88 -5.55 0.15 8.87
CA ALA A 88 -4.46 1.10 9.01
C ALA A 88 -4.03 1.66 7.65
N LEU A 89 -3.95 2.99 7.54
CA LEU A 89 -3.35 3.66 6.39
C LEU A 89 -1.84 3.71 6.57
N VAL A 90 -1.12 2.98 5.71
CA VAL A 90 0.33 2.87 5.73
C VAL A 90 0.91 3.35 4.41
N LEU A 91 1.97 4.13 4.47
CA LEU A 91 2.74 4.57 3.31
C LEU A 91 4.05 3.79 3.26
N TRP A 92 4.44 3.39 2.06
CA TRP A 92 5.74 2.78 1.80
C TRP A 92 6.45 3.48 0.64
N GLY A 93 7.73 3.75 0.81
CA GLY A 93 8.63 4.19 -0.26
C GLY A 93 9.56 3.06 -0.62
N GLY A 94 9.75 2.79 -1.92
CA GLY A 94 10.70 1.77 -2.35
C GLY A 94 12.14 2.13 -1.96
N ASP A 95 12.90 1.19 -1.44
CA ASP A 95 14.32 1.39 -1.06
C ASP A 95 15.23 1.33 -2.29
N TYR A 96 14.82 0.60 -3.33
CA TYR A 96 15.53 0.43 -4.61
C TYR A 96 14.53 0.22 -5.76
N PRO A 97 14.94 0.43 -7.04
CA PRO A 97 14.04 0.41 -8.19
C PRO A 97 13.76 -1.00 -8.71
N GLU A 98 13.28 -1.89 -7.84
CA GLU A 98 12.89 -3.26 -8.19
C GLU A 98 11.65 -3.67 -7.36
N GLY A 99 10.82 -4.60 -7.89
CA GLY A 99 9.52 -4.95 -7.33
C GLY A 99 9.58 -5.54 -5.94
N SER A 100 10.63 -6.29 -5.59
CA SER A 100 10.76 -6.96 -4.29
C SER A 100 10.70 -6.02 -3.10
N THR A 101 11.09 -4.72 -3.29
CA THR A 101 10.98 -3.71 -2.23
C THR A 101 9.53 -3.46 -1.77
N PHE A 102 8.54 -3.80 -2.61
CA PHE A 102 7.12 -3.72 -2.30
C PHE A 102 6.52 -5.10 -2.03
N TYR A 103 6.75 -6.05 -2.91
CA TYR A 103 6.17 -7.39 -2.77
C TYR A 103 6.68 -8.14 -1.53
N GLY A 104 7.91 -7.91 -1.10
CA GLY A 104 8.45 -8.49 0.14
C GLY A 104 7.72 -8.08 1.43
N LEU A 105 6.89 -7.03 1.38
CA LEU A 105 6.12 -6.59 2.54
C LEU A 105 5.01 -7.56 2.94
N PHE A 106 4.47 -8.33 1.99
CA PHE A 106 3.25 -9.10 2.15
C PHE A 106 3.46 -10.61 2.22
N THR A 107 4.72 -11.08 2.19
CA THR A 107 4.99 -12.50 2.42
C THR A 107 4.55 -12.90 3.83
N SER A 108 4.13 -14.14 4.01
CA SER A 108 3.61 -14.65 5.29
C SER A 108 4.60 -14.46 6.46
N ASN A 109 5.91 -14.47 6.16
CA ASN A 109 6.98 -14.30 7.14
C ASN A 109 7.50 -12.87 7.28
N SER A 110 6.97 -11.90 6.53
CA SER A 110 7.43 -10.52 6.59
C SER A 110 7.06 -9.84 7.90
N ALA A 111 8.03 -9.14 8.50
CA ALA A 111 7.79 -8.29 9.66
C ALA A 111 6.87 -7.09 9.37
N TYR A 112 6.67 -6.76 8.09
CA TYR A 112 5.80 -5.67 7.61
C TYR A 112 4.42 -6.16 7.18
N ASN A 113 4.16 -7.46 7.20
CA ASN A 113 2.85 -8.05 6.93
C ASN A 113 1.92 -7.82 8.14
N TYR A 114 1.52 -6.58 8.35
CA TYR A 114 0.69 -6.18 9.49
C TYR A 114 -0.71 -6.78 9.44
N GLY A 115 -1.25 -7.03 8.25
CA GLY A 115 -2.55 -7.68 8.04
C GLY A 115 -2.52 -9.20 8.21
N LYS A 116 -1.33 -9.80 8.40
CA LYS A 116 -1.15 -11.26 8.52
C LYS A 116 -1.72 -12.05 7.34
N ALA A 117 -1.58 -11.51 6.14
CA ALA A 117 -1.83 -12.28 4.93
C ALA A 117 -1.01 -13.58 4.97
N ASN A 118 -1.64 -14.69 4.58
CA ASN A 118 -1.00 -16.01 4.63
C ASN A 118 -1.35 -16.80 3.37
N SER A 119 -0.79 -16.38 2.25
CA SER A 119 -1.02 -16.98 0.95
C SER A 119 0.19 -17.75 0.47
N SER A 120 0.07 -19.07 0.40
CA SER A 120 1.12 -19.91 -0.16
C SER A 120 1.36 -19.64 -1.65
N THR A 121 0.34 -19.21 -2.37
CA THR A 121 0.47 -18.77 -3.77
C THR A 121 1.28 -17.51 -3.89
N TYR A 122 1.05 -16.53 -3.00
CA TYR A 122 1.83 -15.30 -2.93
C TYR A 122 3.30 -15.59 -2.63
N ASP A 123 3.55 -16.33 -1.57
CA ASP A 123 4.90 -16.64 -1.11
C ASP A 123 5.70 -17.40 -2.16
N ALA A 124 5.11 -18.42 -2.78
CA ALA A 124 5.77 -19.19 -3.83
C ALA A 124 6.07 -18.35 -5.09
N ALA A 125 5.14 -17.49 -5.50
CA ALA A 125 5.37 -16.59 -6.64
C ALA A 125 6.48 -15.57 -6.35
N TYR A 126 6.46 -14.97 -5.16
CA TYR A 126 7.52 -14.04 -4.74
C TYR A 126 8.89 -14.70 -4.68
N GLU A 127 8.99 -15.89 -4.07
CA GLU A 127 10.24 -16.65 -3.99
C GLU A 127 10.77 -17.02 -5.38
N LYS A 128 9.89 -17.43 -6.29
CA LYS A 128 10.24 -17.79 -7.66
C LYS A 128 10.79 -16.59 -8.44
N ALA A 129 10.17 -15.40 -8.29
CA ALA A 129 10.66 -14.16 -8.90
C ALA A 129 12.09 -13.80 -8.45
N LEU A 130 12.46 -14.13 -7.20
CA LEU A 130 13.77 -13.81 -6.63
C LEU A 130 14.81 -14.94 -6.78
N SER A 131 14.41 -16.11 -7.23
CA SER A 131 15.30 -17.27 -7.36
C SER A 131 15.37 -17.79 -8.79
N THR A 132 14.46 -18.65 -9.18
CA THR A 132 14.47 -19.34 -10.47
C THR A 132 14.39 -18.36 -11.65
N ASP A 133 13.56 -17.34 -11.53
CA ASP A 133 13.26 -16.39 -12.61
C ASP A 133 13.96 -15.03 -12.43
N ALA A 134 14.83 -14.90 -11.41
CA ALA A 134 15.50 -13.63 -11.06
C ALA A 134 16.30 -13.00 -12.21
N LEU A 135 16.82 -13.79 -13.13
CA LEU A 135 17.61 -13.33 -14.29
C LEU A 135 16.76 -13.20 -15.58
N ASP A 136 15.48 -13.56 -15.54
CA ASP A 136 14.52 -13.34 -16.62
C ASP A 136 13.48 -12.30 -16.19
N PRO A 137 13.63 -11.03 -16.63
CA PRO A 137 12.70 -9.96 -16.22
C PRO A 137 11.24 -10.20 -16.63
N THR A 138 11.01 -10.97 -17.67
CA THR A 138 9.64 -11.28 -18.11
C THR A 138 9.01 -12.37 -17.22
N ALA A 139 9.77 -13.39 -16.89
CA ALA A 139 9.33 -14.43 -15.99
C ALA A 139 9.09 -13.87 -14.58
N ALA A 140 10.05 -13.13 -14.02
CA ALA A 140 9.90 -12.49 -12.72
C ALA A 140 8.69 -11.53 -12.66
N ALA A 141 8.44 -10.75 -13.72
CA ALA A 141 7.27 -9.89 -13.78
C ALA A 141 5.94 -10.67 -13.80
N ASN A 142 5.89 -11.83 -14.43
CA ASN A 142 4.71 -12.71 -14.40
C ASN A 142 4.52 -13.34 -13.01
N ASP A 143 5.59 -13.67 -12.31
CA ASP A 143 5.52 -14.15 -10.94
C ASP A 143 5.01 -13.05 -10.00
N TYR A 144 5.50 -11.82 -10.11
CA TYR A 144 4.94 -10.68 -9.36
C TYR A 144 3.46 -10.44 -9.67
N LYS A 145 3.05 -10.59 -10.93
CA LYS A 145 1.63 -10.50 -11.29
C LYS A 145 0.79 -11.59 -10.62
N THR A 146 1.34 -12.80 -10.49
CA THR A 146 0.68 -13.91 -9.80
C THR A 146 0.54 -13.61 -8.31
N ALA A 147 1.61 -13.08 -7.68
CA ALA A 147 1.58 -12.63 -6.29
C ALA A 147 0.55 -11.52 -6.07
N GLU A 148 0.54 -10.49 -6.93
CA GLU A 148 -0.41 -9.39 -6.85
C GLU A 148 -1.87 -9.85 -6.95
N LYS A 149 -2.14 -10.80 -7.86
CA LYS A 149 -3.47 -11.38 -7.98
C LYS A 149 -3.90 -12.14 -6.71
N ALA A 150 -3.01 -12.90 -6.10
CA ALA A 150 -3.30 -13.60 -4.85
C ALA A 150 -3.60 -12.62 -3.72
N LEU A 151 -2.84 -11.52 -3.62
CA LEU A 151 -3.06 -10.47 -2.63
C LEU A 151 -4.41 -9.77 -2.83
N TYR A 152 -4.80 -9.54 -4.09
CA TYR A 152 -6.10 -8.99 -4.44
C TYR A 152 -7.25 -9.92 -4.07
N ASP A 153 -7.14 -11.20 -4.41
CA ASP A 153 -8.19 -12.20 -4.16
C ASP A 153 -8.46 -12.37 -2.64
N GLU A 154 -7.42 -12.19 -1.81
CA GLU A 154 -7.55 -12.24 -0.35
C GLU A 154 -8.06 -10.93 0.28
N ALA A 155 -8.12 -9.85 -0.48
CA ALA A 155 -8.58 -8.52 -0.06
C ALA A 155 -7.90 -7.97 1.21
N MET A 156 -6.68 -8.41 1.52
CA MET A 156 -5.95 -8.02 2.74
C MET A 156 -5.32 -6.63 2.64
N TYR A 157 -5.05 -6.17 1.43
CA TYR A 157 -4.41 -4.89 1.14
C TYR A 157 -5.10 -4.20 -0.02
N ASN A 158 -5.27 -2.89 0.11
CA ASN A 158 -5.87 -2.08 -0.94
C ASN A 158 -4.97 -0.88 -1.26
N PRO A 159 -4.38 -0.80 -2.47
CA PRO A 159 -3.62 0.37 -2.92
C PRO A 159 -4.56 1.58 -3.04
N ILE A 160 -4.21 2.69 -2.39
CA ILE A 160 -5.07 3.87 -2.35
C ILE A 160 -4.57 4.96 -3.31
N TYR A 161 -3.29 5.33 -3.21
CA TYR A 161 -2.70 6.39 -4.06
C TYR A 161 -1.18 6.32 -4.10
N PHE A 162 -0.62 6.94 -5.13
CA PHE A 162 0.81 7.21 -5.21
C PHE A 162 1.10 8.62 -4.69
N ARG A 163 2.05 8.73 -3.76
CA ARG A 163 2.51 10.01 -3.27
C ARG A 163 3.50 10.64 -4.23
N PHE A 164 3.31 11.93 -4.51
CA PHE A 164 4.24 12.73 -5.30
C PHE A 164 5.01 13.69 -4.39
N THR A 165 6.33 13.69 -4.51
CA THR A 165 7.19 14.70 -3.90
C THR A 165 7.41 15.84 -4.88
N LYS A 166 7.14 17.07 -4.45
CA LYS A 166 7.40 18.28 -5.22
C LYS A 166 8.51 19.07 -4.53
N GLY A 167 9.52 19.47 -5.27
CA GLY A 167 10.63 20.27 -4.74
C GLY A 167 10.91 21.49 -5.60
N LEU A 168 11.24 22.60 -4.97
CA LEU A 168 11.79 23.78 -5.63
C LEU A 168 13.31 23.74 -5.46
N GLN A 169 14.02 23.94 -6.56
CA GLN A 169 15.49 23.99 -6.57
C GLN A 169 15.94 25.38 -7.03
N ASN A 170 16.80 26.04 -6.23
CA ASN A 170 17.44 27.24 -6.68
C ASN A 170 18.34 26.92 -7.88
N PRO A 171 18.22 27.64 -9.01
CA PRO A 171 19.00 27.36 -10.21
C PRO A 171 20.51 27.44 -10.04
N SER A 172 20.99 28.17 -9.02
CA SER A 172 22.42 28.25 -8.70
C SER A 172 22.95 27.00 -7.96
N ILE A 173 22.09 26.10 -7.50
CA ILE A 173 22.52 24.83 -6.89
C ILE A 173 22.61 23.76 -8.00
N LYS A 174 23.81 23.24 -8.17
CA LYS A 174 24.16 22.23 -9.19
C LYS A 174 24.63 20.94 -8.52
N GLY A 175 24.77 19.88 -9.30
CA GLY A 175 25.32 18.59 -8.85
C GLY A 175 24.38 17.79 -7.95
N LEU A 176 23.09 18.14 -7.87
CA LEU A 176 22.09 17.32 -7.19
C LEU A 176 21.77 16.07 -8.01
N VAL A 177 21.81 14.92 -7.38
CA VAL A 177 21.29 13.66 -7.98
C VAL A 177 19.90 13.40 -7.39
N ARG A 178 18.91 13.20 -8.26
CA ARG A 178 17.53 12.87 -7.85
C ARG A 178 17.27 11.42 -8.16
N ASN A 179 16.77 10.71 -7.17
CA ASN A 179 16.41 9.30 -7.28
C ASN A 179 14.88 9.14 -7.23
N SER A 180 14.39 8.11 -7.92
CA SER A 180 12.97 7.74 -7.88
C SER A 180 12.62 6.87 -6.67
N THR A 181 13.62 6.29 -6.01
CA THR A 181 13.50 5.39 -4.86
C THR A 181 14.62 5.67 -3.87
N GLY A 182 14.43 5.26 -2.61
CA GLY A 182 15.41 5.49 -1.55
C GLY A 182 15.52 6.96 -1.18
N LEU A 183 16.73 7.50 -1.18
CA LEU A 183 16.99 8.90 -0.88
C LEU A 183 16.55 9.80 -2.04
N ASP A 184 15.55 10.63 -1.85
CA ASP A 184 14.98 11.50 -2.89
C ASP A 184 16.03 12.40 -3.57
N VAL A 185 16.94 12.96 -2.79
CA VAL A 185 18.00 13.84 -3.28
C VAL A 185 19.34 13.52 -2.62
N ASP A 186 20.33 13.21 -3.43
CA ASP A 186 21.71 13.06 -3.00
C ASP A 186 22.49 14.37 -3.25
N PHE A 187 23.11 14.88 -2.20
CA PHE A 187 23.86 16.13 -2.18
C PHE A 187 25.37 15.92 -2.28
N THR A 188 25.86 14.69 -2.48
CA THR A 188 27.28 14.36 -2.48
C THR A 188 28.12 15.24 -3.41
N TYR A 189 27.56 15.60 -4.57
CA TYR A 189 28.22 16.45 -5.57
C TYR A 189 27.60 17.85 -5.67
N ALA A 190 26.80 18.25 -4.68
CA ALA A 190 26.12 19.52 -4.72
C ALA A 190 27.11 20.68 -4.53
N TYR A 191 26.98 21.71 -5.36
CA TYR A 191 27.72 22.96 -5.25
C TYR A 191 26.87 24.16 -5.64
N LYS A 192 27.29 25.33 -5.20
CA LYS A 192 26.67 26.58 -5.61
C LYS A 192 27.46 27.18 -6.77
N ASP A 193 26.78 27.33 -7.89
CA ASP A 193 27.30 28.06 -9.05
C ASP A 193 27.32 29.59 -8.71
N LYS A 194 28.35 30.31 -9.21
CA LYS A 194 28.56 31.72 -8.90
C LYS A 194 27.72 32.62 -9.78
#